data_c8547387fb6846bcaeb18ea336a7ef6a
#
_entry.id   c8547387fb6846bcaeb18ea336a7ef6a
#
_cell.length_a   1.000
_cell.length_b   1.000
_cell.length_c   1.000
_cell.angle_alpha   90.00
_cell.angle_beta   90.00
_cell.angle_gamma   90.00
#
_symmetry.space_group_name_H-M   'P 1'
#
loop_
_entity.id
_entity.type
_entity.pdbx_description
1 polymer ?
#
loop_
_entity_poly.entity_id
_entity_poly.type
_entity_poly.pdbx_seq_one_letter_code
_entity_poly.pdbx_strand_id
1 'polypeptide(L)'
;MTIKKTKIEFGDFQTPRDLADAVTAFLRDAGILPSAIVEPTCGHGSFALAAQDVFPKTRQIFAFDINDAYISALRKKIRDTNSAHWHVTRQDFFTYNWKEFFSSLRDEILVLGNPPWVTNAALGALGSDNLPKKTNFQNHVGFAAKTGKANFDISEWMLIKLLEALDGRRGSLAMLCKTSTARKVLRHGWLNRFNIGRASLHLIDAAMHFGVSVDACLLVVHTGVPDLLSTAGVYADLSFDHKLTTFGLVGRDLVADVDGYHRLRDLDGVGYYTWRSGVKHDAASVMEFRKSGDTLVNGFDEHIKVEPTYLFPLLKSSDLANDRLIPQRFVLVTQRKPGDDTESIVRTAPKTWAYLLRHADVLDRRQSIIYQKRPRFSVFGVGNYTFSPWKVAISGLYKNCRFVVVGKYKNKPVVLDDTCYSIPCGSEEEANFASLLLNSDISQRFLHSLAFFDAKRPVTIDVLNRIDLKRVAERLGLEREARSYFRDAAMFESQQGLLVFEKQAQYLTKRPRGARQKRHAP
;
A
#
# COMPACT_ATOMS: atom_id res chain seq x y z
N MET A 1 -8.01 -25.57 -19.00
CA MET A 1 -7.73 -24.12 -18.96
C MET A 1 -8.93 -23.28 -18.53
N THR A 2 -10.16 -23.64 -18.81
CA THR A 2 -11.40 -22.88 -18.54
C THR A 2 -11.72 -22.68 -17.04
N ILE A 3 -11.59 -23.72 -16.21
CA ILE A 3 -11.93 -23.67 -14.77
C ILE A 3 -11.01 -22.72 -13.97
N LYS A 4 -9.71 -22.66 -14.32
CA LYS A 4 -8.76 -21.75 -13.64
C LYS A 4 -9.01 -20.28 -13.98
N LYS A 5 -9.52 -19.99 -15.19
CA LYS A 5 -9.83 -18.63 -15.67
C LYS A 5 -11.09 -18.08 -14.96
N THR A 6 -12.12 -18.90 -14.85
CA THR A 6 -13.37 -18.54 -14.16
C THR A 6 -13.15 -18.31 -12.65
N LYS A 7 -12.29 -19.12 -12.02
CA LYS A 7 -11.96 -18.98 -10.58
C LYS A 7 -11.23 -17.68 -10.25
N ILE A 8 -10.39 -17.18 -11.17
CA ILE A 8 -9.69 -15.89 -11.03
C ILE A 8 -10.62 -14.72 -11.37
N GLU A 9 -11.51 -14.90 -12.35
CA GLU A 9 -12.42 -13.86 -12.85
C GLU A 9 -13.43 -13.39 -11.80
N PHE A 10 -13.96 -14.31 -10.99
CA PHE A 10 -14.91 -13.99 -9.92
C PHE A 10 -14.26 -13.87 -8.55
N GLY A 11 -12.93 -14.10 -8.44
CA GLY A 11 -12.25 -14.17 -7.13
C GLY A 11 -12.85 -15.24 -6.22
N ASP A 12 -13.27 -16.36 -6.84
CA ASP A 12 -14.10 -17.40 -6.25
C ASP A 12 -13.34 -18.25 -5.24
N PHE A 13 -13.11 -17.65 -4.08
CA PHE A 13 -12.63 -18.33 -2.89
C PHE A 13 -13.82 -18.66 -2.00
N GLN A 14 -14.44 -19.84 -2.25
CA GLN A 14 -15.52 -20.30 -1.39
C GLN A 14 -15.02 -20.52 0.02
N THR A 15 -15.73 -19.96 1.00
CA THR A 15 -15.35 -20.08 2.40
C THR A 15 -15.60 -21.51 2.89
N PRO A 16 -14.58 -22.20 3.45
CA PRO A 16 -14.77 -23.49 4.09
C PRO A 16 -15.80 -23.42 5.22
N ARG A 17 -16.58 -24.48 5.42
CA ARG A 17 -17.66 -24.49 6.39
C ARG A 17 -17.14 -24.34 7.83
N ASP A 18 -16.03 -24.97 8.16
CA ASP A 18 -15.36 -24.89 9.46
C ASP A 18 -14.95 -23.46 9.82
N LEU A 19 -14.43 -22.69 8.83
CA LEU A 19 -14.10 -21.27 9.04
C LEU A 19 -15.38 -20.44 9.23
N ALA A 20 -16.44 -20.69 8.46
CA ALA A 20 -17.70 -19.97 8.59
C ALA A 20 -18.34 -20.23 9.97
N ASP A 21 -18.29 -21.48 10.44
CA ASP A 21 -18.77 -21.89 11.78
C ASP A 21 -17.95 -21.21 12.89
N ALA A 22 -16.62 -21.21 12.78
CA ALA A 22 -15.74 -20.56 13.75
C ALA A 22 -15.98 -19.05 13.83
N VAL A 23 -16.11 -18.38 12.68
CA VAL A 23 -16.40 -16.93 12.61
C VAL A 23 -17.77 -16.62 13.24
N THR A 24 -18.80 -17.35 12.90
CA THR A 24 -20.15 -17.07 13.42
C THR A 24 -20.27 -17.37 14.92
N ALA A 25 -19.61 -18.42 15.42
CA ALA A 25 -19.49 -18.68 16.85
C ALA A 25 -18.77 -17.56 17.58
N PHE A 26 -17.63 -17.11 17.06
CA PHE A 26 -16.90 -15.96 17.58
C PHE A 26 -17.77 -14.69 17.65
N LEU A 27 -18.53 -14.37 16.60
CA LEU A 27 -19.41 -13.20 16.57
C LEU A 27 -20.53 -13.27 17.62
N ARG A 28 -21.09 -14.45 17.85
CA ARG A 28 -22.05 -14.70 18.94
C ARG A 28 -21.41 -14.46 20.31
N ASP A 29 -20.21 -15.02 20.53
CA ASP A 29 -19.49 -14.90 21.80
C ASP A 29 -19.00 -13.45 22.04
N ALA A 30 -18.79 -12.69 20.97
CA ALA A 30 -18.57 -11.24 21.00
C ALA A 30 -19.84 -10.42 21.35
N GLY A 31 -20.99 -11.08 21.56
CA GLY A 31 -22.25 -10.43 21.96
C GLY A 31 -23.06 -9.81 20.82
N ILE A 32 -22.81 -10.19 19.57
CA ILE A 32 -23.60 -9.75 18.42
C ILE A 32 -24.91 -10.53 18.40
N LEU A 33 -26.04 -9.82 18.37
CA LEU A 33 -27.39 -10.39 18.40
C LEU A 33 -28.24 -9.82 17.26
N PRO A 34 -28.03 -10.27 16.01
CA PRO A 34 -28.67 -9.69 14.84
C PRO A 34 -30.15 -10.07 14.75
N SER A 35 -30.97 -9.11 14.37
CA SER A 35 -32.36 -9.36 13.94
C SER A 35 -32.43 -9.67 12.44
N ALA A 36 -31.49 -9.15 11.66
CA ALA A 36 -31.31 -9.43 10.24
C ALA A 36 -29.85 -9.76 9.92
N ILE A 37 -29.63 -10.77 9.09
CA ILE A 37 -28.33 -11.18 8.58
C ILE A 37 -28.28 -10.93 7.08
N VAL A 38 -27.19 -10.35 6.58
CA VAL A 38 -27.00 -10.03 5.16
C VAL A 38 -25.67 -10.56 4.69
N GLU A 39 -25.67 -11.47 3.73
CA GLU A 39 -24.48 -11.94 3.02
C GLU A 39 -24.51 -11.40 1.58
N PRO A 40 -23.76 -10.33 1.26
CA PRO A 40 -23.88 -9.58 0.01
C PRO A 40 -23.20 -10.26 -1.19
N THR A 41 -22.39 -11.28 -0.97
CA THR A 41 -21.71 -12.13 -1.97
C THR A 41 -21.63 -13.54 -1.44
N CYS A 42 -22.79 -14.23 -1.46
CA CYS A 42 -22.94 -15.45 -0.66
C CYS A 42 -22.29 -16.70 -1.27
N GLY A 43 -21.98 -16.72 -2.56
CA GLY A 43 -21.53 -17.95 -3.21
C GLY A 43 -22.45 -19.12 -2.89
N HIS A 44 -21.90 -20.17 -2.30
CA HIS A 44 -22.68 -21.33 -1.84
C HIS A 44 -23.38 -21.16 -0.48
N GLY A 45 -23.32 -19.96 0.12
CA GLY A 45 -24.03 -19.60 1.35
C GLY A 45 -23.38 -20.11 2.64
N SER A 46 -22.05 -20.32 2.66
CA SER A 46 -21.38 -20.88 3.83
C SER A 46 -21.61 -20.06 5.09
N PHE A 47 -21.50 -18.73 5.01
CA PHE A 47 -21.72 -17.86 6.17
C PHE A 47 -23.19 -17.76 6.57
N ALA A 48 -24.10 -17.57 5.61
CA ALA A 48 -25.52 -17.45 5.93
C ALA A 48 -26.08 -18.73 6.57
N LEU A 49 -25.64 -19.91 6.10
CA LEU A 49 -26.00 -21.20 6.69
C LEU A 49 -25.40 -21.39 8.11
N ALA A 50 -24.12 -21.03 8.30
CA ALA A 50 -23.49 -21.08 9.62
C ALA A 50 -24.17 -20.10 10.61
N ALA A 51 -24.51 -18.91 10.12
CA ALA A 51 -25.17 -17.89 10.93
C ALA A 51 -26.61 -18.29 11.32
N GLN A 52 -27.34 -18.99 10.46
CA GLN A 52 -28.66 -19.54 10.80
C GLN A 52 -28.58 -20.47 12.03
N ASP A 53 -27.55 -21.33 12.07
CA ASP A 53 -27.38 -22.29 13.16
C ASP A 53 -27.01 -21.60 14.48
N VAL A 54 -26.23 -20.51 14.39
CA VAL A 54 -25.68 -19.83 15.58
C VAL A 54 -26.62 -18.73 16.12
N PHE A 55 -27.44 -18.09 15.27
CA PHE A 55 -28.32 -16.99 15.64
C PHE A 55 -29.82 -17.34 15.50
N PRO A 56 -30.37 -18.21 16.35
CA PRO A 56 -31.73 -18.73 16.20
C PRO A 56 -32.83 -17.66 16.35
N LYS A 57 -32.51 -16.49 16.91
CA LYS A 57 -33.46 -15.37 17.07
C LYS A 57 -33.49 -14.43 15.86
N THR A 58 -32.69 -14.68 14.83
CA THR A 58 -32.68 -13.90 13.60
C THR A 58 -34.01 -14.04 12.88
N ARG A 59 -34.59 -12.92 12.49
CA ARG A 59 -35.91 -12.87 11.82
C ARG A 59 -35.82 -13.02 10.31
N GLN A 60 -34.72 -12.54 9.71
CA GLN A 60 -34.53 -12.49 8.25
C GLN A 60 -33.07 -12.76 7.90
N ILE A 61 -32.86 -13.58 6.87
CA ILE A 61 -31.53 -13.87 6.31
C ILE A 61 -31.59 -13.53 4.82
N PHE A 62 -30.76 -12.58 4.40
CA PHE A 62 -30.63 -12.12 3.03
C PHE A 62 -29.31 -12.62 2.44
N ALA A 63 -29.39 -13.36 1.35
CA ALA A 63 -28.23 -13.87 0.63
C ALA A 63 -28.28 -13.41 -0.83
N PHE A 64 -27.25 -12.69 -1.24
CA PHE A 64 -27.12 -12.13 -2.57
C PHE A 64 -25.89 -12.68 -3.30
N ASP A 65 -26.01 -12.96 -4.57
CA ASP A 65 -24.88 -13.25 -5.46
C ASP A 65 -25.25 -12.91 -6.89
N ILE A 66 -24.26 -12.60 -7.73
CA ILE A 66 -24.45 -12.35 -9.15
C ILE A 66 -24.62 -13.67 -9.94
N ASN A 67 -24.11 -14.78 -9.41
CA ASN A 67 -24.05 -16.08 -10.06
C ASN A 67 -25.34 -16.88 -9.81
N ASP A 68 -26.13 -17.09 -10.87
CA ASP A 68 -27.39 -17.86 -10.81
C ASP A 68 -27.21 -19.31 -10.34
N ALA A 69 -26.08 -19.94 -10.65
CA ALA A 69 -25.81 -21.31 -10.25
C ALA A 69 -25.64 -21.41 -8.72
N TYR A 70 -24.98 -20.43 -8.10
CA TYR A 70 -24.83 -20.37 -6.64
C TYR A 70 -26.16 -20.10 -5.95
N ILE A 71 -26.93 -19.14 -6.44
CA ILE A 71 -28.28 -18.84 -5.95
C ILE A 71 -29.18 -20.07 -6.01
N SER A 72 -29.17 -20.78 -7.14
CA SER A 72 -29.98 -22.02 -7.32
C SER A 72 -29.52 -23.12 -6.38
N ALA A 73 -28.20 -23.30 -6.18
CA ALA A 73 -27.65 -24.29 -5.26
C ALA A 73 -28.02 -23.98 -3.80
N LEU A 74 -27.94 -22.70 -3.39
CA LEU A 74 -28.33 -22.29 -2.04
C LEU A 74 -29.81 -22.47 -1.80
N ARG A 75 -30.67 -22.05 -2.74
CA ARG A 75 -32.12 -22.29 -2.65
C ARG A 75 -32.48 -23.75 -2.50
N LYS A 76 -31.75 -24.67 -3.16
CA LYS A 76 -31.95 -26.11 -2.98
C LYS A 76 -31.59 -26.58 -1.57
N LYS A 77 -30.48 -26.09 -1.01
CA LYS A 77 -30.01 -26.45 0.35
C LYS A 77 -31.01 -26.04 1.44
N ILE A 78 -31.65 -24.88 1.30
CA ILE A 78 -32.55 -24.33 2.32
C ILE A 78 -34.01 -24.86 2.22
N ARG A 79 -34.38 -25.58 1.15
CA ARG A 79 -35.76 -26.09 0.94
C ARG A 79 -36.27 -27.00 2.07
N ASP A 80 -35.35 -27.76 2.66
CA ASP A 80 -35.66 -28.74 3.71
C ASP A 80 -35.58 -28.12 5.13
N THR A 81 -35.25 -26.82 5.22
CA THR A 81 -35.22 -26.07 6.47
C THR A 81 -36.48 -25.19 6.58
N ASN A 82 -36.80 -24.68 7.77
CA ASN A 82 -37.88 -23.70 7.94
C ASN A 82 -37.46 -22.39 7.26
N SER A 83 -37.67 -22.29 5.94
CA SER A 83 -37.10 -21.28 5.06
C SER A 83 -37.90 -19.97 4.96
N ALA A 84 -38.96 -19.82 5.76
CA ALA A 84 -39.87 -18.67 5.68
C ALA A 84 -39.19 -17.29 5.88
N HIS A 85 -38.01 -17.27 6.49
CA HIS A 85 -37.23 -16.06 6.77
C HIS A 85 -36.04 -15.84 5.83
N TRP A 86 -35.84 -16.72 4.82
CA TRP A 86 -34.77 -16.59 3.84
C TRP A 86 -35.18 -15.79 2.60
N HIS A 87 -34.30 -14.85 2.20
CA HIS A 87 -34.40 -14.05 1.00
C HIS A 87 -33.14 -14.27 0.14
N VAL A 88 -33.19 -15.24 -0.76
CA VAL A 88 -32.07 -15.59 -1.64
C VAL A 88 -32.31 -15.00 -3.03
N THR A 89 -31.50 -14.02 -3.42
CA THR A 89 -31.74 -13.21 -4.62
C THR A 89 -30.49 -13.08 -5.46
N ARG A 90 -30.66 -13.29 -6.79
CA ARG A 90 -29.61 -12.90 -7.73
C ARG A 90 -29.52 -11.39 -7.80
N GLN A 91 -28.37 -10.83 -7.48
CA GLN A 91 -28.17 -9.38 -7.45
C GLN A 91 -26.73 -9.02 -7.79
N ASP A 92 -26.58 -8.01 -8.66
CA ASP A 92 -25.26 -7.37 -8.88
C ASP A 92 -24.99 -6.38 -7.74
N PHE A 93 -23.91 -6.64 -6.99
CA PHE A 93 -23.49 -5.81 -5.88
C PHE A 93 -23.27 -4.34 -6.26
N PHE A 94 -22.75 -4.09 -7.47
CA PHE A 94 -22.33 -2.75 -7.91
C PHE A 94 -23.51 -1.84 -8.31
N THR A 95 -24.62 -2.43 -8.70
CA THR A 95 -25.82 -1.71 -9.13
C THR A 95 -26.90 -1.63 -8.06
N TYR A 96 -26.74 -2.39 -6.97
CA TYR A 96 -27.73 -2.46 -5.89
C TYR A 96 -27.67 -1.24 -4.98
N ASN A 97 -28.82 -0.73 -4.55
CA ASN A 97 -28.92 0.39 -3.62
C ASN A 97 -28.87 -0.09 -2.16
N TRP A 98 -27.64 -0.40 -1.68
CA TRP A 98 -27.40 -0.90 -0.31
C TRP A 98 -27.92 0.05 0.76
N LYS A 99 -27.86 1.37 0.55
CA LYS A 99 -28.34 2.35 1.53
C LYS A 99 -29.84 2.28 1.71
N GLU A 100 -30.61 2.21 0.63
CA GLU A 100 -32.06 2.06 0.67
C GLU A 100 -32.44 0.71 1.27
N PHE A 101 -31.77 -0.36 0.86
CA PHE A 101 -32.00 -1.71 1.39
C PHE A 101 -31.78 -1.77 2.91
N PHE A 102 -30.64 -1.31 3.43
CA PHE A 102 -30.42 -1.31 4.88
C PHE A 102 -31.39 -0.37 5.60
N SER A 103 -31.82 0.72 4.96
CA SER A 103 -32.82 1.63 5.54
C SER A 103 -34.20 0.98 5.69
N SER A 104 -34.54 -0.03 4.89
CA SER A 104 -35.78 -0.79 4.99
C SER A 104 -35.78 -1.83 6.11
N LEU A 105 -34.58 -2.25 6.57
CA LEU A 105 -34.44 -3.22 7.65
C LEU A 105 -34.64 -2.53 9.00
N ARG A 106 -35.24 -3.26 9.94
CA ARG A 106 -35.44 -2.81 11.33
C ARG A 106 -34.40 -3.47 12.24
N ASP A 107 -34.10 -2.81 13.35
CA ASP A 107 -33.26 -3.33 14.42
C ASP A 107 -31.78 -3.56 14.01
N GLU A 108 -31.07 -4.43 14.72
CA GLU A 108 -29.64 -4.67 14.55
C GLU A 108 -29.33 -5.58 13.35
N ILE A 109 -28.46 -5.13 12.46
CA ILE A 109 -28.09 -5.80 11.23
C ILE A 109 -26.68 -6.38 11.37
N LEU A 110 -26.49 -7.65 11.00
CA LEU A 110 -25.19 -8.26 10.81
C LEU A 110 -24.94 -8.43 9.30
N VAL A 111 -23.97 -7.68 8.77
CA VAL A 111 -23.45 -7.91 7.41
C VAL A 111 -22.19 -8.75 7.53
N LEU A 112 -22.20 -9.97 6.96
CA LEU A 112 -21.07 -10.88 7.03
C LEU A 112 -20.79 -11.50 5.66
N GLY A 113 -19.55 -11.99 5.45
CA GLY A 113 -19.19 -12.67 4.20
C GLY A 113 -17.72 -12.61 3.86
N ASN A 114 -17.42 -13.11 2.66
CA ASN A 114 -16.09 -13.12 2.07
C ASN A 114 -16.17 -12.52 0.64
N PRO A 115 -15.96 -11.21 0.47
CA PRO A 115 -15.97 -10.59 -0.85
C PRO A 115 -14.75 -11.02 -1.69
N PRO A 116 -14.77 -10.91 -3.03
CA PRO A 116 -13.67 -11.33 -3.90
C PRO A 116 -12.39 -10.51 -3.67
N TRP A 117 -11.24 -11.18 -3.45
CA TRP A 117 -9.93 -10.56 -3.19
C TRP A 117 -9.12 -10.32 -4.47
N VAL A 118 -9.72 -9.71 -5.46
CA VAL A 118 -9.10 -9.45 -6.77
C VAL A 118 -8.88 -7.97 -7.00
N THR A 119 -7.83 -7.63 -7.76
CA THR A 119 -7.57 -6.25 -8.13
C THR A 119 -8.26 -5.89 -9.44
N ASN A 120 -8.62 -4.62 -9.58
CA ASN A 120 -9.24 -4.08 -10.79
C ASN A 120 -8.40 -4.33 -12.05
N ALA A 121 -7.06 -4.29 -11.93
CA ALA A 121 -6.15 -4.58 -13.04
C ALA A 121 -6.18 -6.08 -13.44
N ALA A 122 -6.33 -6.98 -12.48
CA ALA A 122 -6.42 -8.42 -12.77
C ALA A 122 -7.69 -8.75 -13.55
N LEU A 123 -8.84 -8.16 -13.18
CA LEU A 123 -10.09 -8.33 -13.91
C LEU A 123 -10.08 -7.63 -15.28
N GLY A 124 -9.50 -6.43 -15.37
CA GLY A 124 -9.34 -5.73 -16.65
C GLY A 124 -8.48 -6.50 -17.66
N ALA A 125 -7.43 -7.19 -17.19
CA ALA A 125 -6.59 -8.06 -18.01
C ALA A 125 -7.32 -9.32 -18.52
N LEU A 126 -8.38 -9.75 -17.82
CA LEU A 126 -9.23 -10.89 -18.21
C LEU A 126 -10.38 -10.49 -19.16
N GLY A 127 -10.57 -9.19 -19.42
CA GLY A 127 -11.69 -8.67 -20.23
C GLY A 127 -13.05 -8.91 -19.58
N SER A 128 -13.12 -8.94 -18.25
CA SER A 128 -14.36 -9.16 -17.51
C SER A 128 -15.26 -7.93 -17.54
N ASP A 129 -16.54 -8.12 -17.84
CA ASP A 129 -17.57 -7.08 -17.78
C ASP A 129 -17.98 -6.75 -16.32
N ASN A 130 -17.52 -7.56 -15.36
CA ASN A 130 -17.84 -7.44 -13.94
C ASN A 130 -16.91 -6.44 -13.20
N LEU A 131 -16.75 -5.26 -13.79
CA LEU A 131 -15.95 -4.18 -13.23
C LEU A 131 -16.85 -3.03 -12.77
N PRO A 132 -16.65 -2.47 -11.57
CA PRO A 132 -17.28 -1.23 -11.20
C PRO A 132 -16.88 -0.13 -12.19
N LYS A 133 -17.81 0.77 -12.54
CA LYS A 133 -17.48 1.96 -13.34
C LYS A 133 -16.28 2.65 -12.68
N LYS A 134 -15.26 3.02 -13.49
CA LYS A 134 -14.07 3.72 -13.02
C LYS A 134 -14.47 5.04 -12.34
N THR A 135 -14.67 5.01 -11.05
CA THR A 135 -14.96 6.19 -10.22
C THR A 135 -13.74 6.48 -9.34
N ASN A 136 -13.40 7.75 -9.18
CA ASN A 136 -12.37 8.20 -8.24
C ASN A 136 -12.98 8.29 -6.83
N PHE A 137 -13.50 7.19 -6.30
CA PHE A 137 -14.24 7.16 -5.03
C PHE A 137 -13.38 7.58 -3.82
N GLN A 138 -12.05 7.47 -3.91
CA GLN A 138 -11.12 7.92 -2.87
C GLN A 138 -10.71 9.39 -3.03
N ASN A 139 -11.31 10.13 -3.97
CA ASN A 139 -11.01 11.54 -4.25
C ASN A 139 -9.50 11.83 -4.43
N HIS A 140 -8.77 10.92 -5.08
CA HIS A 140 -7.38 11.17 -5.44
C HIS A 140 -7.28 12.38 -6.37
N VAL A 141 -6.42 13.33 -6.02
CA VAL A 141 -6.24 14.58 -6.77
C VAL A 141 -5.09 14.43 -7.76
N GLY A 142 -5.28 14.96 -8.98
CA GLY A 142 -4.21 15.14 -9.98
C GLY A 142 -3.72 13.84 -10.64
N PHE A 143 -2.40 13.66 -10.71
CA PHE A 143 -1.75 12.55 -11.41
C PHE A 143 -2.06 11.16 -10.82
N ALA A 144 -2.28 11.08 -9.53
CA ALA A 144 -2.65 9.84 -8.84
C ALA A 144 -4.00 9.27 -9.30
N ALA A 145 -4.95 10.15 -9.65
CA ALA A 145 -6.24 9.77 -10.23
C ALA A 145 -6.10 9.24 -11.67
N LYS A 146 -5.10 9.76 -12.43
CA LYS A 146 -4.87 9.39 -13.84
C LYS A 146 -3.96 8.17 -14.02
N THR A 147 -3.05 7.89 -13.10
CA THR A 147 -1.98 6.89 -13.26
C THR A 147 -2.28 5.53 -12.66
N GLY A 148 -3.54 5.27 -12.26
CA GLY A 148 -3.91 3.92 -11.81
C GLY A 148 -3.40 3.55 -10.42
N LYS A 149 -3.14 4.51 -9.51
CA LYS A 149 -3.35 4.26 -8.08
C LYS A 149 -4.80 3.82 -7.81
N ALA A 150 -5.64 3.89 -8.83
CA ALA A 150 -6.94 3.23 -8.97
C ALA A 150 -6.86 1.70 -9.14
N ASN A 151 -5.71 1.07 -9.01
CA ASN A 151 -5.59 -0.39 -8.89
C ASN A 151 -5.93 -0.79 -7.44
N PHE A 152 -7.20 -0.63 -7.06
CA PHE A 152 -7.72 -1.03 -5.76
C PHE A 152 -8.17 -2.50 -5.78
N ASP A 153 -8.18 -3.10 -4.62
CA ASP A 153 -8.83 -4.39 -4.39
C ASP A 153 -10.35 -4.18 -4.45
N ILE A 154 -11.07 -5.01 -5.20
CA ILE A 154 -12.53 -4.88 -5.34
C ILE A 154 -13.21 -5.00 -3.98
N SER A 155 -12.71 -5.87 -3.11
CA SER A 155 -13.20 -5.97 -1.73
C SER A 155 -13.09 -4.64 -0.97
N GLU A 156 -12.05 -3.82 -1.21
CA GLU A 156 -11.92 -2.50 -0.58
C GLU A 156 -13.10 -1.60 -0.92
N TRP A 157 -13.48 -1.54 -2.21
CA TRP A 157 -14.62 -0.74 -2.65
C TRP A 157 -15.94 -1.27 -2.09
N MET A 158 -16.15 -2.59 -2.12
CA MET A 158 -17.36 -3.23 -1.60
C MET A 158 -17.54 -2.97 -0.10
N LEU A 159 -16.49 -3.14 0.69
CA LEU A 159 -16.51 -2.91 2.13
C LEU A 159 -16.78 -1.43 2.47
N ILE A 160 -16.20 -0.49 1.73
CA ILE A 160 -16.48 0.94 1.89
C ILE A 160 -17.97 1.23 1.60
N LYS A 161 -18.54 0.65 0.54
CA LYS A 161 -19.96 0.85 0.17
C LYS A 161 -20.91 0.27 1.22
N LEU A 162 -20.60 -0.89 1.77
CA LEU A 162 -21.39 -1.49 2.86
C LEU A 162 -21.30 -0.63 4.14
N LEU A 163 -20.10 -0.17 4.49
CA LEU A 163 -19.89 0.67 5.66
C LEU A 163 -20.57 2.04 5.51
N GLU A 164 -20.51 2.66 4.32
CA GLU A 164 -21.24 3.88 3.98
C GLU A 164 -22.77 3.68 4.08
N ALA A 165 -23.27 2.53 3.66
CA ALA A 165 -24.70 2.22 3.71
C ALA A 165 -25.19 1.91 5.14
N LEU A 166 -24.29 1.43 6.02
CA LEU A 166 -24.56 1.20 7.45
C LEU A 166 -24.36 2.47 8.29
N ASP A 167 -23.86 3.58 7.72
CA ASP A 167 -23.56 4.79 8.47
C ASP A 167 -24.82 5.32 9.17
N GLY A 168 -24.70 5.58 10.50
CA GLY A 168 -25.80 6.02 11.35
C GLY A 168 -26.84 4.95 11.70
N ARG A 169 -26.63 3.68 11.27
CA ARG A 169 -27.51 2.54 11.60
C ARG A 169 -26.80 1.60 12.60
N ARG A 170 -27.58 1.12 13.57
CA ARG A 170 -27.10 0.10 14.51
C ARG A 170 -26.88 -1.23 13.77
N GLY A 171 -25.65 -1.69 13.79
CA GLY A 171 -25.29 -2.93 13.12
C GLY A 171 -23.82 -3.28 13.26
N SER A 172 -23.47 -4.42 12.67
CA SER A 172 -22.10 -4.93 12.64
C SER A 172 -21.73 -5.36 11.22
N LEU A 173 -20.56 -4.96 10.75
CA LEU A 173 -19.92 -5.47 9.54
C LEU A 173 -18.84 -6.48 9.96
N ALA A 174 -18.96 -7.72 9.52
CA ALA A 174 -18.01 -8.80 9.81
C ALA A 174 -17.56 -9.47 8.50
N MET A 175 -16.43 -9.03 7.92
CA MET A 175 -16.04 -9.42 6.57
C MET A 175 -14.61 -9.96 6.53
N LEU A 176 -14.42 -11.11 5.86
CA LEU A 176 -13.07 -11.59 5.55
C LEU A 176 -12.44 -10.69 4.47
N CYS A 177 -11.23 -10.25 4.70
CA CYS A 177 -10.49 -9.45 3.72
C CYS A 177 -8.99 -9.46 4.02
N LYS A 178 -8.19 -8.90 3.10
CA LYS A 178 -6.77 -8.66 3.39
C LYS A 178 -6.62 -7.62 4.50
N THR A 179 -5.65 -7.81 5.40
CA THR A 179 -5.39 -6.86 6.50
C THR A 179 -5.15 -5.44 6.00
N SER A 180 -4.44 -5.32 4.87
CA SER A 180 -4.21 -4.03 4.22
C SER A 180 -5.51 -3.37 3.71
N THR A 181 -6.48 -4.16 3.24
CA THR A 181 -7.81 -3.68 2.83
C THR A 181 -8.60 -3.20 4.04
N ALA A 182 -8.63 -3.99 5.13
CA ALA A 182 -9.31 -3.60 6.37
C ALA A 182 -8.85 -2.23 6.88
N ARG A 183 -7.53 -2.00 6.92
CA ARG A 183 -6.97 -0.71 7.35
C ARG A 183 -7.38 0.47 6.45
N LYS A 184 -7.43 0.27 5.14
CA LYS A 184 -7.87 1.30 4.20
C LYS A 184 -9.34 1.63 4.35
N VAL A 185 -10.18 0.62 4.55
CA VAL A 185 -11.62 0.76 4.80
C VAL A 185 -11.86 1.57 6.07
N LEU A 186 -11.21 1.20 7.18
CA LEU A 186 -11.33 1.92 8.45
C LEU A 186 -10.79 3.34 8.34
N ARG A 187 -9.62 3.54 7.72
CA ARG A 187 -9.08 4.87 7.48
C ARG A 187 -10.06 5.74 6.68
N HIS A 188 -10.67 5.19 5.64
CA HIS A 188 -11.68 5.88 4.84
C HIS A 188 -12.88 6.29 5.70
N GLY A 189 -13.45 5.36 6.47
CA GLY A 189 -14.58 5.63 7.35
C GLY A 189 -14.27 6.70 8.39
N TRP A 190 -13.14 6.61 9.07
CA TRP A 190 -12.70 7.58 10.07
C TRP A 190 -12.47 8.97 9.50
N LEU A 191 -11.81 9.09 8.34
CA LEU A 191 -11.58 10.38 7.68
C LEU A 191 -12.86 11.03 7.17
N ASN A 192 -13.86 10.24 6.79
CA ASN A 192 -15.17 10.71 6.36
C ASN A 192 -16.20 10.78 7.52
N ARG A 193 -15.75 10.53 8.76
CA ARG A 193 -16.56 10.64 9.97
C ARG A 193 -17.79 9.73 9.98
N PHE A 194 -17.66 8.52 9.41
CA PHE A 194 -18.72 7.53 9.54
C PHE A 194 -18.91 7.16 11.00
N ASN A 195 -20.13 6.79 11.38
CA ASN A 195 -20.49 6.39 12.73
C ASN A 195 -19.91 5.02 13.06
N ILE A 196 -18.58 4.96 13.26
CA ILE A 196 -17.82 3.77 13.62
C ILE A 196 -17.52 3.80 15.12
N GLY A 197 -17.99 2.77 15.81
CA GLY A 197 -17.64 2.48 17.20
C GLY A 197 -16.44 1.56 17.30
N ARG A 198 -16.57 0.48 18.09
CA ARG A 198 -15.50 -0.51 18.23
C ARG A 198 -15.23 -1.20 16.87
N ALA A 199 -13.95 -1.27 16.51
CA ALA A 199 -13.49 -2.02 15.36
C ALA A 199 -12.35 -2.97 15.77
N SER A 200 -12.25 -4.14 15.12
CA SER A 200 -11.19 -5.11 15.35
C SER A 200 -10.84 -5.90 14.08
N LEU A 201 -9.58 -6.33 14.02
CA LEU A 201 -9.05 -7.26 13.02
C LEU A 201 -8.61 -8.55 13.73
N HIS A 202 -9.16 -9.67 13.33
CA HIS A 202 -8.79 -11.00 13.82
C HIS A 202 -8.06 -11.73 12.70
N LEU A 203 -6.77 -12.06 12.88
CA LEU A 203 -5.94 -12.65 11.84
C LEU A 203 -6.42 -14.04 11.47
N ILE A 204 -6.37 -14.36 10.18
CA ILE A 204 -6.78 -15.65 9.60
C ILE A 204 -5.64 -16.20 8.77
N ASP A 205 -5.38 -17.51 8.90
CA ASP A 205 -4.42 -18.22 8.04
C ASP A 205 -5.03 -18.44 6.65
N ALA A 206 -4.75 -17.50 5.74
CA ALA A 206 -5.24 -17.56 4.36
C ALA A 206 -4.60 -18.71 3.56
N ALA A 207 -3.40 -19.16 3.92
CA ALA A 207 -2.76 -20.31 3.28
C ALA A 207 -3.48 -21.60 3.62
N MET A 208 -3.84 -21.79 4.89
CA MET A 208 -4.60 -22.95 5.38
C MET A 208 -5.99 -23.01 4.76
N HIS A 209 -6.76 -21.90 4.80
CA HIS A 209 -8.17 -21.92 4.40
C HIS A 209 -8.41 -21.74 2.89
N PHE A 210 -7.53 -21.01 2.19
CA PHE A 210 -7.74 -20.61 0.79
C PHE A 210 -6.58 -20.98 -0.13
N GLY A 211 -5.46 -21.49 0.39
CA GLY A 211 -4.26 -21.84 -0.40
C GLY A 211 -3.55 -20.62 -0.98
N VAL A 212 -3.69 -19.43 -0.38
CA VAL A 212 -3.08 -18.18 -0.87
C VAL A 212 -2.16 -17.56 0.18
N SER A 213 -1.01 -17.06 -0.27
CA SER A 213 -0.03 -16.41 0.61
C SER A 213 -0.30 -14.90 0.70
N VAL A 214 -1.29 -14.53 1.51
CA VAL A 214 -1.62 -13.12 1.81
C VAL A 214 -1.98 -12.99 3.28
N ASP A 215 -1.66 -11.85 3.88
CA ASP A 215 -2.09 -11.53 5.23
C ASP A 215 -3.60 -11.18 5.20
N ALA A 216 -4.41 -11.97 5.88
CA ALA A 216 -5.87 -11.88 5.91
C ALA A 216 -6.42 -11.75 7.34
N CYS A 217 -7.61 -11.21 7.45
CA CYS A 217 -8.32 -11.07 8.73
C CYS A 217 -9.83 -11.13 8.55
N LEU A 218 -10.52 -11.42 9.65
CA LEU A 218 -11.90 -11.01 9.84
C LEU A 218 -11.89 -9.55 10.34
N LEU A 219 -12.42 -8.64 9.55
CA LEU A 219 -12.70 -7.26 9.95
C LEU A 219 -14.06 -7.21 10.62
N VAL A 220 -14.13 -6.79 11.89
CA VAL A 220 -15.37 -6.53 12.59
C VAL A 220 -15.49 -5.04 12.90
N VAL A 221 -16.63 -4.41 12.53
CA VAL A 221 -16.90 -2.99 12.76
C VAL A 221 -18.32 -2.83 13.29
N HIS A 222 -18.47 -2.18 14.42
CA HIS A 222 -19.78 -1.82 14.97
C HIS A 222 -20.15 -0.40 14.53
N THR A 223 -21.37 -0.21 14.07
CA THR A 223 -21.91 1.08 13.59
C THR A 223 -23.17 1.51 14.39
N GLY A 224 -23.55 2.77 14.28
CA GLY A 224 -24.76 3.28 14.91
C GLY A 224 -24.68 3.31 16.45
N VAL A 225 -23.50 3.53 16.99
CA VAL A 225 -23.22 3.61 18.43
C VAL A 225 -22.86 5.04 18.85
N PRO A 226 -23.09 5.43 20.11
CA PRO A 226 -22.80 6.80 20.58
C PRO A 226 -21.29 7.09 20.66
N ASP A 227 -20.48 6.08 21.04
CA ASP A 227 -19.04 6.25 21.24
C ASP A 227 -18.28 5.95 19.94
N LEU A 228 -17.86 7.02 19.27
CA LEU A 228 -17.09 6.92 18.03
C LEU A 228 -15.60 6.72 18.35
N LEU A 229 -14.99 5.74 17.70
CA LEU A 229 -13.57 5.43 17.87
C LEU A 229 -12.84 5.54 16.53
N SER A 230 -11.61 6.04 16.59
CA SER A 230 -10.68 6.09 15.44
C SER A 230 -9.54 5.08 15.60
N THR A 231 -9.79 4.02 16.36
CA THR A 231 -8.81 2.96 16.63
C THR A 231 -9.43 1.59 16.43
N ALA A 232 -8.59 0.60 16.15
CA ALA A 232 -9.01 -0.80 16.03
C ALA A 232 -7.96 -1.73 16.65
N GLY A 233 -8.44 -2.71 17.44
CA GLY A 233 -7.59 -3.77 17.97
C GLY A 233 -7.21 -4.78 16.88
N VAL A 234 -5.98 -5.28 16.94
CA VAL A 234 -5.52 -6.41 16.11
C VAL A 234 -5.28 -7.60 17.02
N TYR A 235 -5.86 -8.74 16.67
CA TYR A 235 -5.82 -9.98 17.45
C TYR A 235 -5.23 -11.09 16.61
N ALA A 236 -4.49 -12.00 17.27
CA ALA A 236 -3.79 -13.10 16.59
C ALA A 236 -4.75 -14.15 15.98
N ASP A 237 -5.97 -14.23 16.50
CA ASP A 237 -6.97 -15.25 16.15
C ASP A 237 -8.40 -14.72 16.35
N LEU A 238 -9.38 -15.63 16.22
CA LEU A 238 -10.81 -15.37 16.47
C LEU A 238 -11.11 -15.38 17.99
N SER A 239 -10.36 -14.53 18.73
CA SER A 239 -10.62 -14.28 20.15
C SER A 239 -10.28 -12.82 20.49
N PHE A 240 -10.59 -12.40 21.73
CA PHE A 240 -10.15 -11.13 22.29
C PHE A 240 -8.99 -11.28 23.29
N ASP A 241 -8.49 -12.51 23.49
CA ASP A 241 -7.47 -12.79 24.50
C ASP A 241 -6.05 -12.48 24.00
N HIS A 242 -5.80 -12.69 22.71
CA HIS A 242 -4.48 -12.54 22.10
C HIS A 242 -4.35 -11.23 21.31
N LYS A 243 -4.51 -10.09 22.00
CA LYS A 243 -4.34 -8.78 21.39
C LYS A 243 -2.86 -8.50 21.05
N LEU A 244 -2.58 -8.21 19.78
CA LEU A 244 -1.24 -7.89 19.29
C LEU A 244 -0.91 -6.41 19.40
N THR A 245 -1.84 -5.53 18.97
CA THR A 245 -1.65 -4.09 18.95
C THR A 245 -3.00 -3.36 18.81
N THR A 246 -2.96 -2.04 18.93
CA THR A 246 -4.05 -1.16 18.53
C THR A 246 -3.53 -0.18 17.49
N PHE A 247 -4.02 -0.27 16.26
CA PHE A 247 -3.74 0.76 15.26
C PHE A 247 -4.87 1.80 15.21
N GLY A 248 -4.58 2.96 14.64
CA GLY A 248 -5.60 3.99 14.56
C GLY A 248 -5.17 5.23 13.81
N LEU A 249 -6.08 6.20 13.77
CA LEU A 249 -5.85 7.49 13.15
C LEU A 249 -5.35 8.49 14.21
N VAL A 250 -4.17 9.05 14.00
CA VAL A 250 -3.65 10.16 14.80
C VAL A 250 -3.57 11.39 13.89
N GLY A 251 -4.42 12.37 14.15
CA GLY A 251 -4.63 13.47 13.21
C GLY A 251 -5.24 12.96 11.90
N ARG A 252 -4.46 12.92 10.83
CA ARG A 252 -4.86 12.38 9.51
C ARG A 252 -4.05 11.15 9.09
N ASP A 253 -3.10 10.75 9.91
CA ASP A 253 -2.17 9.66 9.62
C ASP A 253 -2.57 8.39 10.36
N LEU A 254 -2.49 7.27 9.64
CA LEU A 254 -2.69 5.96 10.22
C LEU A 254 -1.38 5.49 10.85
N VAL A 255 -1.42 5.10 12.12
CA VAL A 255 -0.28 4.56 12.87
C VAL A 255 -0.55 3.11 13.25
N ALA A 256 0.49 2.29 13.26
CA ALA A 256 0.39 0.84 13.46
C ALA A 256 0.25 0.44 14.94
N ASP A 257 0.78 1.26 15.84
CA ASP A 257 0.65 1.11 17.29
C ASP A 257 0.40 2.49 17.92
N VAL A 258 -0.85 2.75 18.29
CA VAL A 258 -1.28 4.04 18.85
C VAL A 258 -0.60 4.30 20.19
N ASP A 259 -0.49 3.30 21.06
CA ASP A 259 0.11 3.45 22.37
C ASP A 259 1.63 3.67 22.28
N GLY A 260 2.29 2.90 21.41
CA GLY A 260 3.72 3.07 21.10
C GLY A 260 4.01 4.45 20.52
N TYR A 261 3.17 4.91 19.59
CA TYR A 261 3.27 6.23 19.00
C TYR A 261 3.13 7.34 20.05
N HIS A 262 2.12 7.28 20.92
CA HIS A 262 1.92 8.32 21.93
C HIS A 262 3.09 8.45 22.92
N ARG A 263 3.77 7.35 23.25
CA ARG A 263 4.97 7.37 24.09
C ARG A 263 6.20 8.03 23.43
N LEU A 264 6.23 8.05 22.11
CA LEU A 264 7.37 8.51 21.30
C LEU A 264 7.01 9.65 20.34
N ARG A 265 5.85 10.27 20.51
CA ARG A 265 5.31 11.30 19.59
C ARG A 265 6.19 12.55 19.48
N ASP A 266 7.05 12.80 20.46
CA ASP A 266 8.03 13.88 20.44
C ASP A 266 9.12 13.65 19.38
N LEU A 267 9.32 12.42 18.91
CA LEU A 267 10.21 12.09 17.80
C LEU A 267 9.55 12.32 16.42
N ASP A 268 8.22 12.56 16.39
CA ASP A 268 7.51 12.87 15.15
C ASP A 268 7.72 14.34 14.79
N GLY A 269 8.38 14.57 13.68
CA GLY A 269 8.73 15.91 13.25
C GLY A 269 9.11 15.98 11.78
N VAL A 270 9.77 17.06 11.42
CA VAL A 270 10.34 17.21 10.09
C VAL A 270 11.75 16.65 10.11
N GLY A 271 12.00 15.58 9.38
CA GLY A 271 13.33 15.00 9.26
C GLY A 271 14.35 16.03 8.77
N TYR A 272 15.53 16.05 9.40
CA TYR A 272 16.66 16.90 8.97
C TYR A 272 17.09 16.57 7.53
N TYR A 273 17.10 15.30 7.18
CA TYR A 273 17.42 14.81 5.84
C TYR A 273 16.17 14.56 5.02
N THR A 274 16.29 14.71 3.70
CA THR A 274 15.25 14.30 2.76
C THR A 274 15.54 12.89 2.24
N TRP A 275 14.73 11.94 2.61
CA TRP A 275 14.81 10.57 2.09
C TRP A 275 14.47 10.51 0.61
N ARG A 276 15.26 9.74 -0.15
CA ARG A 276 15.11 9.55 -1.58
C ARG A 276 15.09 8.07 -1.95
N SER A 277 14.28 7.70 -2.92
CA SER A 277 14.38 6.37 -3.54
C SER A 277 15.58 6.31 -4.47
N GLY A 278 16.14 5.12 -4.65
CA GLY A 278 17.18 4.88 -5.62
C GLY A 278 16.70 4.94 -7.07
N VAL A 279 17.59 4.58 -7.99
CA VAL A 279 17.37 4.70 -9.44
C VAL A 279 16.37 3.67 -9.94
N LYS A 280 15.40 4.16 -10.74
CA LYS A 280 14.42 3.37 -11.45
C LYS A 280 14.67 3.45 -12.95
N HIS A 281 14.79 2.29 -13.60
CA HIS A 281 15.02 2.20 -15.06
C HIS A 281 14.03 1.26 -15.77
N ASP A 282 13.33 0.39 -15.07
CA ASP A 282 12.32 -0.57 -15.57
C ASP A 282 12.82 -1.47 -16.76
N ALA A 283 14.13 -1.72 -16.82
CA ALA A 283 14.78 -2.51 -17.86
C ALA A 283 16.04 -3.23 -17.31
N ALA A 284 15.87 -4.07 -16.28
CA ALA A 284 17.00 -4.69 -15.58
C ALA A 284 17.88 -5.55 -16.51
N SER A 285 17.29 -6.25 -17.48
CA SER A 285 18.04 -7.06 -18.44
C SER A 285 19.04 -6.26 -19.29
N VAL A 286 18.77 -4.96 -19.51
CA VAL A 286 19.61 -4.07 -20.30
C VAL A 286 20.47 -3.15 -19.43
N MET A 287 19.90 -2.57 -18.39
CA MET A 287 20.54 -1.50 -17.62
C MET A 287 21.43 -2.01 -16.48
N GLU A 288 21.23 -3.25 -16.03
CA GLU A 288 22.02 -3.85 -14.96
C GLU A 288 22.99 -4.91 -15.47
N PHE A 289 24.15 -4.93 -14.86
CA PHE A 289 25.22 -5.85 -15.22
C PHE A 289 25.73 -6.60 -14.00
N ARG A 290 26.13 -7.85 -14.21
CA ARG A 290 26.82 -8.67 -13.21
C ARG A 290 28.26 -8.90 -13.65
N LYS A 291 29.15 -9.10 -12.69
CA LYS A 291 30.52 -9.48 -12.95
C LYS A 291 30.59 -10.94 -13.43
N SER A 292 31.38 -11.19 -14.48
CA SER A 292 31.72 -12.53 -14.99
C SER A 292 33.21 -12.54 -15.34
N GLY A 293 34.03 -13.03 -14.40
CA GLY A 293 35.48 -12.87 -14.46
C GLY A 293 35.87 -11.38 -14.48
N ASP A 294 36.66 -10.98 -15.47
CA ASP A 294 37.09 -9.60 -15.69
C ASP A 294 36.12 -8.77 -16.55
N THR A 295 35.03 -9.36 -17.00
CA THR A 295 34.06 -8.71 -17.86
C THR A 295 32.72 -8.49 -17.14
N LEU A 296 31.84 -7.71 -17.75
CA LEU A 296 30.47 -7.52 -17.32
C LEU A 296 29.51 -8.19 -18.31
N VAL A 297 28.44 -8.78 -17.79
CA VAL A 297 27.36 -9.36 -18.60
C VAL A 297 26.02 -8.75 -18.21
N ASN A 298 25.14 -8.55 -19.19
CA ASN A 298 23.77 -8.06 -18.98
C ASN A 298 22.80 -9.22 -18.66
N GLY A 299 21.50 -8.95 -18.58
CA GLY A 299 20.48 -9.95 -18.32
C GLY A 299 20.18 -10.91 -19.47
N PHE A 300 20.82 -10.72 -20.64
CA PHE A 300 20.77 -11.62 -21.80
C PHE A 300 22.04 -12.46 -21.93
N ASP A 301 22.91 -12.45 -20.91
CA ASP A 301 24.22 -13.11 -20.88
C ASP A 301 25.21 -12.61 -21.95
N GLU A 302 24.99 -11.41 -22.48
CA GLU A 302 25.91 -10.77 -23.41
C GLU A 302 27.07 -10.12 -22.67
N HIS A 303 28.31 -10.37 -23.12
CA HIS A 303 29.49 -9.65 -22.65
C HIS A 303 29.46 -8.20 -23.18
N ILE A 304 29.49 -7.24 -22.27
CA ILE A 304 29.36 -5.83 -22.62
C ILE A 304 30.68 -5.09 -22.58
N LYS A 305 30.82 -4.10 -23.49
CA LYS A 305 31.93 -3.16 -23.52
C LYS A 305 31.33 -1.75 -23.57
N VAL A 306 31.24 -1.10 -22.41
CA VAL A 306 30.74 0.27 -22.24
C VAL A 306 31.79 1.13 -21.54
N GLU A 307 31.71 2.43 -21.72
CA GLU A 307 32.59 3.35 -21.02
C GLU A 307 32.22 3.41 -19.53
N PRO A 308 33.22 3.55 -18.65
CA PRO A 308 32.97 3.62 -17.22
C PRO A 308 32.21 4.88 -16.75
N THR A 309 32.11 5.92 -17.60
CA THR A 309 31.53 7.23 -17.25
C THR A 309 30.10 7.13 -16.71
N TYR A 310 29.27 6.30 -17.34
CA TYR A 310 27.85 6.10 -16.97
C TYR A 310 27.59 4.82 -16.20
N LEU A 311 28.63 4.04 -15.89
CA LEU A 311 28.56 2.76 -15.20
C LEU A 311 28.87 2.95 -13.70
N PHE A 312 27.93 2.58 -12.83
CA PHE A 312 28.04 2.73 -11.38
C PHE A 312 27.81 1.39 -10.67
N PRO A 313 28.52 1.14 -9.55
CA PRO A 313 28.23 -0.02 -8.69
C PRO A 313 26.81 0.10 -8.12
N LEU A 314 26.09 -1.02 -8.06
CA LEU A 314 24.67 -1.09 -7.68
C LEU A 314 24.49 -1.99 -6.45
N LEU A 315 23.72 -1.50 -5.47
CA LEU A 315 23.14 -2.31 -4.39
C LEU A 315 21.61 -2.28 -4.47
N LYS A 316 20.99 -3.39 -4.12
CA LYS A 316 19.53 -3.57 -4.08
C LYS A 316 19.03 -3.83 -2.66
N SER A 317 17.72 -3.80 -2.46
CA SER A 317 17.08 -4.10 -1.16
C SER A 317 17.58 -5.38 -0.52
N SER A 318 17.77 -6.45 -1.30
CA SER A 318 18.30 -7.72 -0.79
C SER A 318 19.75 -7.64 -0.32
N ASP A 319 20.54 -6.74 -0.89
CA ASP A 319 21.92 -6.55 -0.50
C ASP A 319 22.00 -5.79 0.83
N LEU A 320 21.21 -4.72 0.98
CA LEU A 320 21.11 -3.97 2.23
C LEU A 320 20.54 -4.82 3.38
N ALA A 321 19.48 -5.58 3.11
CA ALA A 321 18.83 -6.40 4.13
C ALA A 321 19.72 -7.56 4.65
N ASN A 322 20.64 -8.05 3.81
CA ASN A 322 21.56 -9.15 4.15
C ASN A 322 23.00 -8.67 4.39
N ASP A 323 23.21 -7.38 4.58
CA ASP A 323 24.53 -6.77 4.88
C ASP A 323 25.60 -7.04 3.80
N ARG A 324 25.19 -7.23 2.57
CA ARG A 324 26.10 -7.46 1.42
C ARG A 324 26.46 -6.13 0.77
N LEU A 325 27.28 -5.33 1.44
CA LEU A 325 27.59 -3.95 1.05
C LEU A 325 28.70 -3.84 -0.01
N ILE A 326 29.34 -4.95 -0.41
CA ILE A 326 30.29 -5.00 -1.52
C ILE A 326 29.54 -5.26 -2.81
N PRO A 327 29.42 -4.27 -3.73
CA PRO A 327 28.64 -4.42 -4.95
C PRO A 327 29.15 -5.52 -5.88
N GLN A 328 28.28 -6.42 -6.28
CA GLN A 328 28.52 -7.45 -7.30
C GLN A 328 27.83 -7.11 -8.63
N ARG A 329 27.00 -6.06 -8.62
CA ARG A 329 26.23 -5.55 -9.75
C ARG A 329 26.64 -4.13 -10.10
N PHE A 330 26.38 -3.78 -11.35
CA PHE A 330 26.57 -2.43 -11.87
C PHE A 330 25.32 -1.99 -12.61
N VAL A 331 25.13 -0.68 -12.76
CA VAL A 331 23.99 -0.09 -13.46
C VAL A 331 24.44 1.04 -14.36
N LEU A 332 23.82 1.17 -15.53
CA LEU A 332 23.94 2.37 -16.36
C LEU A 332 23.02 3.46 -15.81
N VAL A 333 23.60 4.62 -15.52
CA VAL A 333 22.86 5.82 -15.12
C VAL A 333 23.11 6.89 -16.17
N THR A 334 22.18 7.03 -17.10
CA THR A 334 22.29 7.85 -18.31
C THR A 334 22.13 9.35 -18.06
N GLN A 335 21.68 9.74 -16.87
CA GLN A 335 21.38 11.13 -16.51
C GLN A 335 21.89 11.43 -15.10
N ARG A 336 22.23 12.68 -14.85
CA ARG A 336 22.56 13.21 -13.50
C ARG A 336 21.34 13.79 -12.79
N LYS A 337 20.42 14.38 -13.57
CA LYS A 337 19.15 14.94 -13.10
C LYS A 337 18.01 14.47 -14.01
N PRO A 338 16.77 14.39 -13.52
CA PRO A 338 15.63 14.05 -14.35
C PRO A 338 15.47 15.06 -15.50
N GLY A 339 15.48 14.56 -16.74
CA GLY A 339 15.31 15.38 -17.93
C GLY A 339 16.60 15.87 -18.57
N ASP A 340 17.78 15.55 -18.02
CA ASP A 340 19.04 15.78 -18.71
C ASP A 340 19.03 15.14 -20.09
N ASP A 341 19.64 15.80 -21.06
CA ASP A 341 19.81 15.29 -22.42
C ASP A 341 20.70 14.05 -22.43
N THR A 342 20.16 12.96 -22.95
CA THR A 342 20.88 11.69 -23.09
C THR A 342 21.59 11.54 -24.42
N GLU A 343 21.30 12.36 -25.43
CA GLU A 343 21.98 12.33 -26.75
C GLU A 343 23.44 12.73 -26.64
N SER A 344 23.79 13.52 -25.63
CA SER A 344 25.19 13.88 -25.32
C SER A 344 26.07 12.64 -25.08
N ILE A 345 25.50 11.49 -24.74
CA ILE A 345 26.20 10.19 -24.57
C ILE A 345 26.85 9.75 -25.90
N VAL A 346 26.28 10.10 -27.04
CA VAL A 346 26.88 9.84 -28.38
C VAL A 346 28.34 10.30 -28.43
N ARG A 347 28.61 11.48 -27.89
CA ARG A 347 29.93 12.11 -27.92
C ARG A 347 30.81 11.70 -26.75
N THR A 348 30.21 11.56 -25.55
CA THR A 348 30.97 11.33 -24.31
C THR A 348 31.23 9.87 -24.03
N ALA A 349 30.41 8.97 -24.58
CA ALA A 349 30.50 7.50 -24.36
C ALA A 349 29.86 6.73 -25.54
N PRO A 350 30.51 6.76 -26.74
CA PRO A 350 29.95 6.20 -27.98
C PRO A 350 29.66 4.68 -27.89
N LYS A 351 30.45 3.90 -27.16
CA LYS A 351 30.18 2.46 -26.95
C LYS A 351 28.93 2.25 -26.11
N THR A 352 28.73 3.07 -25.07
CA THR A 352 27.52 3.04 -24.24
C THR A 352 26.29 3.41 -25.08
N TRP A 353 26.39 4.44 -25.93
CA TRP A 353 25.30 4.81 -26.83
C TRP A 353 24.95 3.70 -27.80
N ALA A 354 25.96 3.10 -28.46
CA ALA A 354 25.76 1.98 -29.38
C ALA A 354 25.10 0.77 -28.67
N TYR A 355 25.48 0.51 -27.41
CA TYR A 355 24.86 -0.52 -26.59
C TYR A 355 23.37 -0.21 -26.32
N LEU A 356 23.05 1.02 -25.91
CA LEU A 356 21.66 1.45 -25.66
C LEU A 356 20.81 1.38 -26.93
N LEU A 357 21.34 1.73 -28.09
CA LEU A 357 20.66 1.62 -29.38
C LEU A 357 20.39 0.17 -29.76
N ARG A 358 21.34 -0.75 -29.52
CA ARG A 358 21.16 -2.19 -29.78
C ARG A 358 19.98 -2.76 -28.99
N HIS A 359 19.74 -2.26 -27.77
CA HIS A 359 18.66 -2.72 -26.90
C HIS A 359 17.47 -1.73 -26.84
N ALA A 360 17.36 -0.85 -27.83
CA ALA A 360 16.32 0.18 -27.88
C ALA A 360 14.92 -0.39 -27.75
N ASP A 361 14.65 -1.52 -28.39
CA ASP A 361 13.33 -2.18 -28.35
C ASP A 361 12.85 -2.48 -26.93
N VAL A 362 13.75 -2.92 -26.03
CA VAL A 362 13.42 -3.17 -24.63
C VAL A 362 13.18 -1.89 -23.88
N LEU A 363 14.03 -0.89 -24.10
CA LEU A 363 13.99 0.39 -23.41
C LEU A 363 12.79 1.24 -23.84
N ASP A 364 12.43 1.24 -25.13
CA ASP A 364 11.31 1.99 -25.68
C ASP A 364 9.93 1.36 -25.34
N ARG A 365 9.88 0.04 -25.07
CA ARG A 365 8.67 -0.67 -24.62
C ARG A 365 8.36 -0.52 -23.14
N ARG A 366 9.12 0.25 -22.37
CA ARG A 366 8.85 0.47 -20.94
C ARG A 366 7.45 1.05 -20.72
N GLN A 367 6.62 0.34 -19.95
CA GLN A 367 5.19 0.65 -19.80
C GLN A 367 4.90 1.86 -18.91
N SER A 368 5.84 2.24 -18.06
CA SER A 368 5.60 3.32 -17.11
C SER A 368 5.52 4.68 -17.82
N ILE A 369 4.44 5.40 -17.53
CA ILE A 369 4.20 6.75 -18.09
C ILE A 369 5.27 7.78 -17.71
N ILE A 370 6.11 7.47 -16.69
CA ILE A 370 7.20 8.35 -16.28
C ILE A 370 8.23 8.55 -17.39
N TYR A 371 8.36 7.60 -18.34
CA TYR A 371 9.28 7.70 -19.48
C TYR A 371 8.68 8.42 -20.67
N GLN A 372 7.36 8.63 -20.69
CA GLN A 372 6.70 9.35 -21.78
C GLN A 372 7.10 10.83 -21.77
N LYS A 373 7.38 11.40 -22.95
CA LYS A 373 7.82 12.80 -23.11
C LYS A 373 9.10 13.13 -22.35
N ARG A 374 9.99 12.16 -22.20
CA ARG A 374 11.32 12.31 -21.60
C ARG A 374 12.41 11.98 -22.64
N PRO A 375 13.66 12.43 -22.44
CA PRO A 375 14.76 12.00 -23.28
C PRO A 375 14.81 10.48 -23.40
N ARG A 376 15.17 9.98 -24.58
CA ARG A 376 15.29 8.53 -24.82
C ARG A 376 16.29 7.93 -23.84
N PHE A 377 16.07 6.70 -23.37
CA PHE A 377 16.91 6.01 -22.37
C PHE A 377 16.99 6.67 -21.00
N SER A 378 16.07 7.57 -20.67
CA SER A 378 16.04 8.23 -19.36
C SER A 378 15.86 7.26 -18.20
N VAL A 379 16.35 7.66 -17.03
CA VAL A 379 16.17 7.01 -15.73
C VAL A 379 15.46 7.94 -14.76
N PHE A 380 14.90 7.40 -13.68
CA PHE A 380 14.25 8.15 -12.61
C PHE A 380 14.89 7.86 -11.26
N GLY A 381 14.55 8.62 -10.22
CA GLY A 381 15.17 8.50 -8.92
C GLY A 381 16.66 8.89 -8.96
N VAL A 382 16.99 9.86 -9.81
CA VAL A 382 18.34 10.35 -10.02
C VAL A 382 18.46 11.83 -9.66
N GLY A 383 19.57 12.22 -9.06
CA GLY A 383 19.89 13.57 -8.65
C GLY A 383 21.25 13.63 -7.98
N ASN A 384 21.66 14.78 -7.44
CA ASN A 384 22.94 14.91 -6.75
C ASN A 384 23.09 13.89 -5.61
N TYR A 385 22.01 13.59 -4.89
CA TYR A 385 21.95 12.59 -3.83
C TYR A 385 22.33 11.17 -4.29
N THR A 386 22.06 10.83 -5.55
CA THR A 386 22.42 9.53 -6.13
C THR A 386 23.94 9.32 -6.16
N PHE A 387 24.68 10.40 -6.35
CA PHE A 387 26.14 10.38 -6.52
C PHE A 387 26.91 10.85 -5.27
N SER A 388 26.20 11.01 -4.12
CA SER A 388 26.86 11.31 -2.85
C SER A 388 27.86 10.19 -2.50
N PRO A 389 29.05 10.54 -1.99
CA PRO A 389 30.09 9.56 -1.64
C PRO A 389 29.69 8.66 -0.49
N TRP A 390 28.91 9.17 0.44
CA TRP A 390 28.41 8.48 1.62
C TRP A 390 26.89 8.60 1.69
N LYS A 391 26.25 7.55 2.16
CA LYS A 391 24.80 7.46 2.34
C LYS A 391 24.46 6.62 3.54
N VAL A 392 23.36 6.93 4.21
CA VAL A 392 22.67 5.95 5.06
C VAL A 392 21.50 5.41 4.25
N ALA A 393 21.38 4.10 4.16
CA ALA A 393 20.41 3.43 3.31
C ALA A 393 19.61 2.37 4.07
N ILE A 394 18.37 2.15 3.62
CA ILE A 394 17.46 1.12 4.13
C ILE A 394 16.74 0.42 2.99
N SER A 395 16.43 -0.86 3.16
CA SER A 395 15.53 -1.59 2.27
C SER A 395 14.08 -1.18 2.49
N GLY A 396 13.36 -0.86 1.42
CA GLY A 396 11.91 -0.61 1.48
C GLY A 396 11.05 -1.88 1.43
N LEU A 397 11.64 -3.06 1.12
CA LEU A 397 10.90 -4.31 0.93
C LEU A 397 10.97 -5.27 2.11
N TYR A 398 12.03 -5.18 2.90
CA TYR A 398 12.27 -6.12 4.00
C TYR A 398 11.70 -5.58 5.32
N LYS A 399 11.27 -6.50 6.16
CA LYS A 399 10.69 -6.18 7.49
C LYS A 399 11.74 -5.77 8.52
N ASN A 400 13.03 -6.02 8.23
CA ASN A 400 14.13 -5.58 9.07
C ASN A 400 14.45 -4.11 8.76
N CYS A 401 14.19 -3.23 9.72
CA CYS A 401 14.43 -1.78 9.62
C CYS A 401 15.90 -1.39 9.89
N ARG A 402 16.85 -2.17 9.40
CA ARG A 402 18.26 -1.89 9.58
C ARG A 402 18.75 -0.81 8.62
N PHE A 403 19.33 0.25 9.17
CA PHE A 403 19.99 1.31 8.41
C PHE A 403 21.48 0.99 8.30
N VAL A 404 22.00 1.03 7.08
CA VAL A 404 23.38 0.71 6.76
C VAL A 404 24.10 1.89 6.13
N VAL A 405 25.39 2.05 6.46
CA VAL A 405 26.25 3.05 5.80
C VAL A 405 26.78 2.47 4.50
N VAL A 406 26.61 3.22 3.41
CA VAL A 406 27.06 2.87 2.07
C VAL A 406 28.09 3.89 1.62
N GLY A 407 29.34 3.49 1.48
CA GLY A 407 30.45 4.31 0.99
C GLY A 407 30.72 4.12 -0.49
N LYS A 408 31.84 4.71 -0.96
CA LYS A 408 32.33 4.52 -2.33
C LYS A 408 32.85 3.10 -2.56
N TYR A 409 32.67 2.60 -3.75
CA TYR A 409 33.32 1.38 -4.22
C TYR A 409 34.27 1.70 -5.37
N LYS A 410 35.57 1.40 -5.21
CA LYS A 410 36.63 1.71 -6.20
C LYS A 410 36.54 3.17 -6.71
N ASN A 411 36.50 4.12 -5.79
CA ASN A 411 36.38 5.57 -6.04
C ASN A 411 35.08 6.03 -6.75
N LYS A 412 34.10 5.13 -6.96
CA LYS A 412 32.79 5.50 -7.51
C LYS A 412 31.72 5.50 -6.42
N PRO A 413 30.78 6.44 -6.47
CA PRO A 413 29.61 6.38 -5.60
C PRO A 413 28.79 5.14 -5.92
N VAL A 414 28.32 4.45 -4.87
CA VAL A 414 27.39 3.31 -5.01
C VAL A 414 25.99 3.86 -5.25
N VAL A 415 25.33 3.34 -6.26
CA VAL A 415 23.94 3.64 -6.61
C VAL A 415 23.02 2.59 -6.00
N LEU A 416 21.84 3.01 -5.59
CA LEU A 416 20.80 2.13 -5.05
C LEU A 416 19.66 2.00 -6.07
N ASP A 417 18.95 0.88 -6.10
CA ASP A 417 17.76 0.71 -6.91
C ASP A 417 16.52 1.36 -6.24
N ASP A 418 15.39 1.47 -6.97
CA ASP A 418 14.17 2.13 -6.52
C ASP A 418 13.44 1.42 -5.37
N THR A 419 13.93 0.25 -4.95
CA THR A 419 13.41 -0.50 -3.80
C THR A 419 14.12 -0.14 -2.50
N CYS A 420 15.19 0.67 -2.59
CA CYS A 420 15.94 1.20 -1.46
C CYS A 420 15.61 2.68 -1.24
N TYR A 421 15.72 3.10 0.01
CA TYR A 421 15.67 4.52 0.37
C TYR A 421 16.98 4.93 1.01
N SER A 422 17.41 6.17 0.77
CA SER A 422 18.63 6.70 1.36
C SER A 422 18.60 8.20 1.60
N ILE A 423 19.47 8.63 2.51
CA ILE A 423 19.87 10.02 2.72
C ILE A 423 21.32 10.19 2.29
N PRO A 424 21.67 11.29 1.61
CA PRO A 424 23.06 11.64 1.29
C PRO A 424 23.76 12.21 2.51
N CYS A 425 25.04 11.84 2.73
CA CYS A 425 25.90 12.36 3.77
C CYS A 425 27.17 12.93 3.15
N GLY A 426 27.74 13.97 3.77
CA GLY A 426 28.94 14.65 3.29
C GLY A 426 30.22 13.90 3.64
N SER A 427 30.21 13.17 4.77
CA SER A 427 31.36 12.39 5.25
C SER A 427 30.93 11.03 5.78
N GLU A 428 31.93 10.18 6.05
CA GLU A 428 31.73 8.87 6.67
C GLU A 428 31.25 9.01 8.12
N GLU A 429 31.83 9.95 8.84
CA GLU A 429 31.48 10.24 10.23
C GLU A 429 30.01 10.69 10.34
N GLU A 430 29.57 11.57 9.47
CA GLU A 430 28.16 12.00 9.38
C GLU A 430 27.25 10.79 9.12
N ALA A 431 27.61 9.93 8.17
CA ALA A 431 26.82 8.75 7.84
C ALA A 431 26.77 7.75 9.00
N ASN A 432 27.88 7.52 9.67
CA ASN A 432 27.95 6.65 10.86
C ASN A 432 27.10 7.22 12.00
N PHE A 433 27.17 8.52 12.26
CA PHE A 433 26.37 9.17 13.29
C PHE A 433 24.87 9.09 12.98
N ALA A 434 24.45 9.42 11.76
CA ALA A 434 23.05 9.31 11.34
C ALA A 434 22.55 7.84 11.41
N SER A 435 23.38 6.89 11.02
CA SER A 435 23.07 5.46 11.13
C SER A 435 22.93 5.00 12.59
N LEU A 436 23.76 5.50 13.49
CA LEU A 436 23.67 5.22 14.94
C LEU A 436 22.31 5.71 15.48
N LEU A 437 21.93 6.94 15.20
CA LEU A 437 20.65 7.50 15.64
C LEU A 437 19.46 6.69 15.09
N LEU A 438 19.48 6.36 13.81
CA LEU A 438 18.39 5.62 13.14
C LEU A 438 18.27 4.17 13.63
N ASN A 439 19.38 3.53 14.00
CA ASN A 439 19.38 2.17 14.55
C ASN A 439 19.20 2.13 16.07
N SER A 440 19.10 3.27 16.75
CA SER A 440 18.82 3.32 18.19
C SER A 440 17.46 2.68 18.51
N ASP A 441 17.35 2.09 19.69
CA ASP A 441 16.12 1.42 20.15
C ASP A 441 14.90 2.35 20.09
N ILE A 442 15.04 3.63 20.45
CA ILE A 442 13.95 4.60 20.41
C ILE A 442 13.48 4.89 18.96
N SER A 443 14.41 5.02 18.00
CA SER A 443 14.09 5.21 16.59
C SER A 443 13.40 3.98 16.01
N GLN A 444 13.89 2.79 16.35
CA GLN A 444 13.31 1.52 15.89
C GLN A 444 11.90 1.33 16.44
N ARG A 445 11.67 1.58 17.74
CA ARG A 445 10.32 1.54 18.33
C ARG A 445 9.41 2.59 17.73
N PHE A 446 9.89 3.79 17.45
CA PHE A 446 9.10 4.82 16.78
C PHE A 446 8.69 4.40 15.37
N LEU A 447 9.63 3.87 14.57
CA LEU A 447 9.33 3.32 13.25
C LEU A 447 8.29 2.19 13.31
N HIS A 448 8.43 1.28 14.28
CA HIS A 448 7.49 0.18 14.48
C HIS A 448 6.09 0.68 14.86
N SER A 449 5.98 1.81 15.55
CA SER A 449 4.67 2.40 15.85
C SER A 449 4.00 3.03 14.62
N LEU A 450 4.76 3.40 13.59
CA LEU A 450 4.26 4.03 12.37
C LEU A 450 3.97 3.01 11.25
N ALA A 451 4.82 2.00 11.09
CA ALA A 451 4.87 1.14 9.92
C ALA A 451 4.06 -0.16 10.09
N PHE A 452 3.35 -0.55 9.04
CA PHE A 452 2.62 -1.82 8.98
C PHE A 452 3.47 -2.89 8.30
N PHE A 453 4.05 -3.80 9.07
CA PHE A 453 5.03 -4.79 8.58
C PHE A 453 4.43 -5.97 7.82
N ASP A 454 3.13 -6.06 7.70
CA ASP A 454 2.41 -6.94 6.78
C ASP A 454 2.23 -6.33 5.37
N ALA A 455 2.58 -5.05 5.20
CA ALA A 455 2.58 -4.42 3.88
C ALA A 455 3.77 -4.89 3.02
N LYS A 456 3.58 -4.94 1.69
CA LYS A 456 4.65 -5.27 0.73
C LYS A 456 5.86 -4.33 0.84
N ARG A 457 5.63 -3.06 1.19
CA ARG A 457 6.65 -2.04 1.48
C ARG A 457 6.31 -1.40 2.81
N PRO A 458 6.73 -1.99 3.92
CA PRO A 458 6.38 -1.49 5.26
C PRO A 458 7.02 -0.13 5.55
N VAL A 459 8.25 0.04 5.15
CA VAL A 459 8.98 1.31 5.30
C VAL A 459 8.82 2.12 4.01
N THR A 460 8.31 3.35 4.13
CA THR A 460 8.13 4.29 3.03
C THR A 460 8.86 5.59 3.31
N ILE A 461 9.08 6.40 2.28
CA ILE A 461 9.68 7.74 2.43
C ILE A 461 8.84 8.59 3.40
N ASP A 462 7.52 8.50 3.33
CA ASP A 462 6.63 9.27 4.21
C ASP A 462 6.81 8.88 5.69
N VAL A 463 7.00 7.60 5.99
CA VAL A 463 7.32 7.11 7.35
C VAL A 463 8.70 7.59 7.79
N LEU A 464 9.70 7.46 6.93
CA LEU A 464 11.09 7.84 7.24
C LEU A 464 11.25 9.34 7.50
N ASN A 465 10.53 10.18 6.74
CA ASN A 465 10.57 11.63 6.89
C ASN A 465 9.94 12.15 8.21
N ARG A 466 9.25 11.28 8.96
CA ARG A 466 8.67 11.64 10.26
C ARG A 466 9.66 11.55 11.42
N ILE A 467 10.83 10.94 11.22
CA ILE A 467 11.83 10.78 12.30
C ILE A 467 12.64 12.07 12.42
N ASP A 468 12.46 12.80 13.51
CA ASP A 468 13.29 13.95 13.86
C ASP A 468 14.58 13.49 14.54
N LEU A 469 15.67 13.42 13.75
CA LEU A 469 16.98 12.97 14.26
C LEU A 469 17.58 13.91 15.32
N LYS A 470 17.19 15.17 15.37
CA LYS A 470 17.62 16.09 16.43
C LYS A 470 16.98 15.67 17.75
N ARG A 471 15.68 15.38 17.76
CA ARG A 471 14.97 14.85 18.91
C ARG A 471 15.50 13.49 19.37
N VAL A 472 15.83 12.63 18.41
CA VAL A 472 16.48 11.34 18.71
C VAL A 472 17.82 11.57 19.43
N ALA A 473 18.68 12.47 18.92
CA ALA A 473 19.94 12.81 19.53
C ALA A 473 19.77 13.41 20.94
N GLU A 474 18.80 14.31 21.14
CA GLU A 474 18.43 14.87 22.45
C GLU A 474 18.07 13.76 23.45
N ARG A 475 17.19 12.81 23.03
CA ARG A 475 16.79 11.67 23.87
C ARG A 475 17.94 10.73 24.23
N LEU A 476 19.00 10.70 23.41
CA LEU A 476 20.19 9.87 23.63
C LEU A 476 21.33 10.62 24.34
N GLY A 477 21.18 11.91 24.63
CA GLY A 477 22.25 12.74 25.22
C GLY A 477 23.39 13.06 24.26
N LEU A 478 23.11 13.08 22.95
CA LEU A 478 24.09 13.27 21.85
C LEU A 478 23.91 14.62 21.13
N GLU A 479 23.38 15.65 21.82
CA GLU A 479 23.07 16.95 21.21
C GLU A 479 24.33 17.68 20.74
N ARG A 480 25.46 17.51 21.44
CA ARG A 480 26.72 18.16 21.09
C ARG A 480 27.22 17.63 19.74
N GLU A 481 27.23 16.34 19.58
CA GLU A 481 27.61 15.64 18.33
C GLU A 481 26.63 15.98 17.21
N ALA A 482 25.34 15.97 17.49
CA ALA A 482 24.31 16.34 16.53
C ALA A 482 24.50 17.75 15.97
N ARG A 483 24.88 18.73 16.80
CA ARG A 483 25.16 20.10 16.36
C ARG A 483 26.33 20.20 15.40
N SER A 484 27.29 19.29 15.40
CA SER A 484 28.42 19.30 14.47
C SER A 484 28.01 18.85 13.07
N TYR A 485 27.03 17.93 12.95
CA TYR A 485 26.58 17.37 11.68
C TYR A 485 25.31 18.05 11.14
N PHE A 486 24.44 18.59 12.00
CA PHE A 486 23.14 19.15 11.60
C PHE A 486 23.16 20.68 11.50
N ARG A 487 24.34 21.29 11.24
CA ARG A 487 24.53 22.74 11.34
C ARG A 487 23.83 23.57 10.26
N ASP A 488 23.71 23.11 9.03
CA ASP A 488 23.28 23.98 7.94
C ASP A 488 22.41 23.29 6.88
N ALA A 489 21.24 22.75 7.27
CA ALA A 489 20.23 22.32 6.30
C ALA A 489 19.75 23.46 5.38
N ALA A 490 19.80 24.69 5.85
CA ALA A 490 19.36 25.87 5.11
C ALA A 490 20.16 26.13 3.79
N MET A 491 21.43 25.72 3.70
CA MET A 491 22.21 25.91 2.48
C MET A 491 21.95 24.84 1.40
N PHE A 492 21.55 23.61 1.76
CA PHE A 492 21.23 22.57 0.78
C PHE A 492 19.80 22.63 0.27
N GLU A 493 18.86 23.18 1.04
CA GLU A 493 17.45 23.33 0.64
C GLU A 493 17.20 24.45 -0.38
N SER A 494 18.02 25.50 -0.40
CA SER A 494 17.78 26.69 -1.25
C SER A 494 17.81 26.43 -2.75
N GLN A 495 18.43 25.34 -3.22
CA GLN A 495 18.46 24.99 -4.65
C GLN A 495 17.48 23.89 -5.08
N GLN A 496 16.92 23.11 -4.17
CA GLN A 496 15.98 22.01 -4.52
C GLN A 496 14.55 22.23 -4.01
N GLY A 497 14.35 22.95 -2.94
CA GLY A 497 13.03 23.30 -2.39
C GLY A 497 12.20 24.16 -3.34
N LEU A 498 12.83 25.08 -4.07
CA LEU A 498 12.17 25.94 -5.06
C LEU A 498 11.47 25.14 -6.18
N LEU A 499 12.05 24.02 -6.65
CA LEU A 499 11.45 23.21 -7.74
C LEU A 499 10.22 22.39 -7.32
N VAL A 500 10.10 22.03 -6.03
CA VAL A 500 8.93 21.30 -5.52
C VAL A 500 7.81 22.27 -5.13
N PHE A 501 8.16 23.41 -4.50
CA PHE A 501 7.20 24.44 -4.14
C PHE A 501 6.67 25.23 -5.35
N GLU A 502 7.49 25.52 -6.37
CA GLU A 502 7.02 26.15 -7.60
C GLU A 502 6.02 25.27 -8.36
N LYS A 503 6.21 23.95 -8.38
CA LYS A 503 5.20 23.04 -8.97
C LYS A 503 3.91 22.99 -8.15
N GLN A 504 3.96 23.04 -6.84
CA GLN A 504 2.75 23.12 -6.01
C GLN A 504 2.09 24.50 -6.13
N ALA A 505 2.84 25.60 -6.15
CA ALA A 505 2.31 26.97 -6.29
C ALA A 505 1.69 27.20 -7.68
N GLN A 506 2.29 26.71 -8.77
CA GLN A 506 1.72 26.79 -10.12
C GLN A 506 0.41 25.98 -10.28
N TYR A 507 0.21 24.92 -9.47
CA TYR A 507 -1.06 24.18 -9.46
C TYR A 507 -2.16 24.90 -8.66
N LEU A 508 -1.81 25.71 -7.66
CA LEU A 508 -2.77 26.46 -6.85
C LEU A 508 -3.25 27.76 -7.52
N THR A 509 -2.47 28.32 -8.46
CA THR A 509 -2.79 29.60 -9.14
C THR A 509 -3.59 29.45 -10.43
N LYS A 510 -3.78 28.25 -10.98
CA LYS A 510 -4.69 28.01 -12.12
C LYS A 510 -6.12 27.77 -11.65
N ARG A 511 -6.76 28.76 -11.07
CA ARG A 511 -8.23 28.84 -11.05
C ARG A 511 -8.72 29.22 -12.44
N PRO A 512 -9.76 28.56 -13.00
CA PRO A 512 -10.38 29.02 -14.22
C PRO A 512 -11.07 30.37 -13.96
N ARG A 513 -10.63 31.40 -14.68
CA ARG A 513 -11.33 32.70 -14.69
C ARG A 513 -12.68 32.54 -15.37
N GLY A 514 -13.74 32.81 -14.62
CA GLY A 514 -14.94 33.50 -15.02
C GLY A 514 -15.81 32.94 -16.13
N ALA A 515 -16.89 32.23 -15.74
CA ALA A 515 -18.12 32.29 -16.51
C ALA A 515 -18.73 33.70 -16.35
N ARG A 516 -18.72 34.49 -17.42
CA ARG A 516 -19.45 35.76 -17.52
C ARG A 516 -20.95 35.47 -17.39
N GLN A 517 -21.55 35.93 -16.32
CA GLN A 517 -23.00 36.13 -16.23
C GLN A 517 -23.45 37.08 -17.35
N LYS A 518 -24.25 36.59 -18.29
CA LYS A 518 -25.04 37.45 -19.18
C LYS A 518 -26.19 38.03 -18.34
N ARG A 519 -26.11 39.34 -18.05
CA ARG A 519 -27.24 40.13 -17.58
C ARG A 519 -28.20 40.30 -18.76
N HIS A 520 -29.42 39.85 -18.63
CA HIS A 520 -30.54 40.36 -19.38
C HIS A 520 -31.08 41.58 -18.62
N ALA A 521 -31.27 42.68 -19.35
CA ALA A 521 -32.09 43.83 -19.00
C ALA A 521 -32.79 44.33 -20.29
N PRO A 522 -33.79 45.11 -20.16
CA PRO A 522 -35.18 44.80 -19.73
C PRO A 522 -36.09 44.50 -20.93
#